data_5fb7c81adc248731bd6c23681499109c
#
_entry.id   5fb7c81adc248731bd6c23681499109c
#
_cell.length_a   1.000
_cell.length_b   1.000
_cell.length_c   1.000
_cell.angle_alpha   90.00
_cell.angle_beta   90.00
_cell.angle_gamma   90.00
#
_symmetry.space_group_name_H-M   'P 1'
#
loop_
_entity.id
_entity.type
_entity.pdbx_description
1 polymer ?
#
loop_
_entity_poly.entity_id
_entity_poly.type
_entity_poly.pdbx_seq_one_letter_code
_entity_poly.pdbx_strand_id
1 'polypeptide(L)'
;MLIPPEGYKKAGYEVFTVGDDIAWMKQGPDGRLYAINPENGFFGVAPGTNAKSNYNALASTRKNTIFTNVAINNDDMTAWWEGLDKNPPENATDWKGNKVNGKEYTAAGNKLAHPNSRFTAPAQNCPCISPEFNNPQGVPISAIIFGGRRAATTPLVSPSFI
;
A
#
# COMPACT_ATOMS: atom_id res chain seq x y z
N MET A 1 -4.95 0.55 1.01
CA MET A 1 -6.12 -0.13 0.39
C MET A 1 -6.90 -0.83 1.48
N LEU A 2 -8.05 -0.29 1.80
CA LEU A 2 -8.82 -0.68 2.98
C LEU A 2 -9.61 -1.97 2.76
N ILE A 3 -9.86 -2.67 3.86
CA ILE A 3 -10.78 -3.80 3.93
C ILE A 3 -11.81 -3.46 5.01
N PRO A 4 -13.13 -3.62 4.73
CA PRO A 4 -14.13 -3.32 5.75
C PRO A 4 -13.99 -4.28 6.95
N PRO A 5 -14.12 -3.78 8.19
CA PRO A 5 -14.20 -4.64 9.36
C PRO A 5 -15.33 -5.69 9.23
N GLU A 6 -15.15 -6.85 9.86
CA GLU A 6 -16.02 -8.01 9.68
C GLU A 6 -17.51 -7.70 9.93
N GLY A 7 -17.82 -6.87 10.93
CA GLY A 7 -19.20 -6.45 11.21
C GLY A 7 -19.83 -5.64 10.06
N TYR A 8 -19.07 -4.73 9.46
CA TYR A 8 -19.54 -3.95 8.31
C TYR A 8 -19.64 -4.80 7.04
N LYS A 9 -18.70 -5.73 6.85
CA LYS A 9 -18.76 -6.66 5.73
C LYS A 9 -20.03 -7.53 5.80
N LYS A 10 -20.39 -8.05 6.99
CA LYS A 10 -21.64 -8.80 7.21
C LYS A 10 -22.88 -7.93 6.98
N ALA A 11 -22.80 -6.64 7.21
CA ALA A 11 -23.86 -5.67 6.92
C ALA A 11 -23.92 -5.24 5.44
N GLY A 12 -23.08 -5.83 4.56
CA GLY A 12 -23.10 -5.57 3.13
C GLY A 12 -22.26 -4.37 2.68
N TYR A 13 -21.40 -3.80 3.55
CA TYR A 13 -20.49 -2.74 3.16
C TYR A 13 -19.30 -3.30 2.40
N GLU A 14 -18.94 -2.63 1.31
CA GLU A 14 -17.77 -2.92 0.49
C GLU A 14 -16.85 -1.71 0.41
N VAL A 15 -15.57 -1.94 0.16
CA VAL A 15 -14.58 -0.88 -0.06
C VAL A 15 -13.93 -1.10 -1.42
N PHE A 16 -14.03 -0.09 -2.27
CA PHE A 16 -13.36 -0.06 -3.56
C PHE A 16 -12.25 0.99 -3.58
N THR A 17 -11.14 0.67 -4.24
CA THR A 17 -10.00 1.57 -4.38
C THR A 17 -10.03 2.21 -5.77
N VAL A 18 -10.00 3.54 -5.83
CA VAL A 18 -9.86 4.31 -7.08
C VAL A 18 -8.43 4.78 -7.28
N GLY A 19 -7.69 5.01 -6.20
CA GLY A 19 -6.28 5.41 -6.21
C GLY A 19 -5.69 5.33 -4.80
N ASP A 20 -4.38 5.55 -4.67
CA ASP A 20 -3.68 5.47 -3.38
C ASP A 20 -2.93 6.75 -3.00
N ASP A 21 -2.71 7.67 -3.93
CA ASP A 21 -1.91 8.87 -3.69
C ASP A 21 -2.57 10.10 -4.33
N ILE A 22 -2.44 10.30 -5.65
CA ILE A 22 -2.89 11.50 -6.34
C ILE A 22 -4.38 11.42 -6.70
N ALA A 23 -5.11 12.48 -6.41
CA ALA A 23 -6.47 12.69 -6.90
C ALA A 23 -6.59 14.05 -7.58
N TRP A 24 -6.93 14.06 -8.86
CA TRP A 24 -7.32 15.29 -9.53
C TRP A 24 -8.81 15.54 -9.28
N MET A 25 -9.11 16.73 -8.80
CA MET A 25 -10.46 17.10 -8.40
C MET A 25 -11.01 18.23 -9.26
N LYS A 26 -12.26 18.12 -9.64
CA LYS A 26 -12.99 19.20 -10.32
C LYS A 26 -14.46 19.23 -9.89
N GLN A 27 -15.09 20.38 -9.99
CA GLN A 27 -16.52 20.53 -9.80
C GLN A 27 -17.26 20.03 -11.04
N GLY A 28 -18.24 19.15 -10.84
CA GLY A 28 -19.14 18.69 -11.86
C GLY A 28 -20.28 19.66 -12.14
N PRO A 29 -21.08 19.44 -13.21
CA PRO A 29 -22.21 20.31 -13.57
C PRO A 29 -23.33 20.31 -12.52
N ASP A 30 -23.40 19.31 -11.68
CA ASP A 30 -24.32 19.18 -10.54
C ASP A 30 -23.84 19.89 -9.27
N GLY A 31 -22.71 20.60 -9.34
CA GLY A 31 -22.10 21.31 -8.21
C GLY A 31 -21.30 20.44 -7.25
N ARG A 32 -21.26 19.10 -7.45
CA ARG A 32 -20.47 18.19 -6.65
C ARG A 32 -19.00 18.21 -7.04
N LEU A 33 -18.14 17.86 -6.09
CA LEU A 33 -16.73 17.62 -6.35
C LEU A 33 -16.52 16.17 -6.81
N TYR A 34 -15.78 16.00 -7.90
CA TYR A 34 -15.41 14.70 -8.47
C TYR A 34 -13.90 14.52 -8.47
N ALA A 35 -13.45 13.29 -8.25
CA ALA A 35 -12.05 12.92 -8.26
C ALA A 35 -11.74 11.92 -9.37
N ILE A 36 -10.60 12.10 -10.04
CA ILE A 36 -10.02 11.19 -11.02
C ILE A 36 -8.62 10.80 -10.51
N ASN A 37 -8.32 9.51 -10.53
CA ASN A 37 -6.95 9.03 -10.34
C ASN A 37 -6.18 9.15 -11.67
N PRO A 38 -5.07 9.91 -11.72
CA PRO A 38 -4.26 10.02 -12.93
C PRO A 38 -3.25 8.89 -13.12
N GLU A 39 -3.13 7.98 -12.15
CA GLU A 39 -2.11 6.94 -12.11
C GLU A 39 -2.67 5.58 -12.57
N ASN A 40 -1.88 4.83 -13.33
CA ASN A 40 -2.27 3.50 -13.82
C ASN A 40 -1.81 2.35 -12.89
N GLY A 41 -1.28 2.67 -11.75
CA GLY A 41 -0.75 1.70 -10.79
C GLY A 41 -0.58 2.27 -9.40
N PHE A 42 0.01 1.47 -8.53
CA PHE A 42 0.29 1.83 -7.15
C PHE A 42 1.80 1.86 -6.92
N PHE A 43 2.28 2.90 -6.25
CA PHE A 43 3.67 3.05 -5.84
C PHE A 43 3.74 3.02 -4.32
N GLY A 44 4.02 1.85 -3.76
CA GLY A 44 3.97 1.62 -2.33
C GLY A 44 5.34 1.44 -1.67
N VAL A 45 5.37 1.66 -0.35
CA VAL A 45 6.49 1.29 0.52
C VAL A 45 6.44 -0.20 0.79
N ALA A 46 7.55 -0.92 0.56
CA ALA A 46 7.61 -2.36 0.80
C ALA A 46 7.73 -2.71 2.30
N PRO A 47 8.66 -2.13 3.10
CA PRO A 47 8.82 -2.50 4.50
C PRO A 47 7.53 -2.37 5.31
N GLY A 48 7.20 -3.43 6.07
CA GLY A 48 5.99 -3.50 6.86
C GLY A 48 4.71 -3.86 6.10
N THR A 49 4.74 -3.90 4.77
CA THR A 49 3.61 -4.38 3.96
C THR A 49 3.52 -5.90 4.03
N ASN A 50 2.42 -6.40 4.56
CA ASN A 50 2.14 -7.82 4.72
C ASN A 50 0.63 -8.10 4.71
N ALA A 51 0.26 -9.38 4.80
CA ALA A 51 -1.15 -9.80 4.77
C ALA A 51 -2.01 -9.24 5.92
N LYS A 52 -1.41 -8.85 7.04
CA LYS A 52 -2.14 -8.27 8.19
C LYS A 52 -2.22 -6.75 8.12
N SER A 53 -1.14 -6.10 7.68
CA SER A 53 -1.08 -4.64 7.65
C SER A 53 -1.81 -4.05 6.44
N ASN A 54 -1.65 -4.66 5.25
CA ASN A 54 -2.27 -4.20 4.01
C ASN A 54 -2.36 -5.35 2.99
N TYR A 55 -3.35 -6.24 3.18
CA TYR A 55 -3.55 -7.40 2.31
C TYR A 55 -3.71 -7.02 0.83
N ASN A 56 -4.51 -6.01 0.52
CA ASN A 56 -4.78 -5.63 -0.88
C ASN A 56 -3.53 -5.07 -1.57
N ALA A 57 -2.68 -4.32 -0.86
CA ALA A 57 -1.40 -3.88 -1.41
C ALA A 57 -0.49 -5.08 -1.69
N LEU A 58 -0.35 -6.01 -0.73
CA LEU A 58 0.45 -7.21 -0.93
C LEU A 58 -0.10 -8.06 -2.08
N ALA A 59 -1.40 -8.24 -2.18
CA ALA A 59 -2.03 -8.99 -3.27
C ALA A 59 -1.78 -8.34 -4.64
N SER A 60 -1.70 -7.02 -4.70
CA SER A 60 -1.40 -6.28 -5.92
C SER A 60 0.01 -6.54 -6.44
N THR A 61 0.95 -6.92 -5.57
CA THR A 61 2.35 -7.18 -5.97
C THR A 61 2.61 -8.56 -6.55
N ARG A 62 1.61 -9.43 -6.66
CA ARG A 62 1.79 -10.85 -7.05
C ARG A 62 2.28 -11.07 -8.48
N LYS A 63 2.06 -10.12 -9.38
CA LYS A 63 2.48 -10.23 -10.79
C LYS A 63 2.74 -8.86 -11.39
N ASN A 64 3.56 -8.83 -12.45
CA ASN A 64 3.86 -7.62 -13.23
C ASN A 64 4.28 -6.42 -12.36
N THR A 65 5.01 -6.70 -11.29
CA THR A 65 5.43 -5.70 -10.30
C THR A 65 6.91 -5.45 -10.42
N ILE A 66 7.29 -4.19 -10.36
CA ILE A 66 8.68 -3.75 -10.25
C ILE A 66 8.97 -3.48 -8.77
N PHE A 67 10.03 -4.10 -8.26
CA PHE A 67 10.55 -3.86 -6.93
C PHE A 67 11.87 -3.11 -6.99
N THR A 68 12.08 -2.18 -6.06
CA THR A 68 13.34 -1.45 -5.92
C THR A 68 13.88 -1.59 -4.52
N ASN A 69 15.17 -1.91 -4.41
CA ASN A 69 15.90 -2.01 -3.16
C ASN A 69 15.33 -3.02 -2.14
N VAL A 70 14.63 -4.03 -2.61
CA VAL A 70 14.22 -5.19 -1.79
C VAL A 70 15.31 -6.24 -1.77
N ALA A 71 15.21 -7.19 -0.86
CA ALA A 71 16.01 -8.41 -0.92
C ALA A 71 15.41 -9.43 -1.87
N ILE A 72 16.21 -10.38 -2.28
CA ILE A 72 15.80 -11.54 -3.08
C ILE A 72 15.98 -12.80 -2.25
N ASN A 73 14.94 -13.61 -2.14
CA ASN A 73 15.06 -15.00 -1.73
C ASN A 73 15.61 -15.79 -2.92
N ASN A 74 16.83 -16.30 -2.82
CA ASN A 74 17.48 -16.99 -3.94
C ASN A 74 16.94 -18.42 -4.18
N ASP A 75 16.16 -18.97 -3.27
CA ASP A 75 15.62 -20.33 -3.41
C ASP A 75 14.43 -20.37 -4.38
N ASP A 76 13.63 -19.30 -4.41
CA ASP A 76 12.44 -19.20 -5.25
C ASP A 76 12.37 -17.91 -6.09
N MET A 77 13.41 -17.08 -6.01
CA MET A 77 13.54 -15.80 -6.73
C MET A 77 12.43 -14.80 -6.39
N THR A 78 11.86 -14.88 -5.20
CA THR A 78 10.86 -13.92 -4.73
C THR A 78 11.48 -12.71 -4.03
N ALA A 79 10.79 -11.57 -4.10
CA ALA A 79 11.15 -10.38 -3.34
C ALA A 79 10.85 -10.57 -1.85
N TRP A 80 11.77 -10.10 -1.02
CA TRP A 80 11.59 -10.09 0.42
C TRP A 80 11.95 -8.71 1.02
N TRP A 81 11.28 -8.34 2.11
CA TRP A 81 11.53 -7.12 2.88
C TRP A 81 11.13 -7.29 4.35
N GLU A 82 11.69 -6.47 5.22
CA GLU A 82 11.40 -6.51 6.65
C GLU A 82 9.90 -6.28 6.92
N GLY A 83 9.32 -7.23 7.66
CA GLY A 83 7.90 -7.20 8.01
C GLY A 83 6.98 -7.86 6.99
N LEU A 84 7.49 -8.43 5.89
CA LEU A 84 6.70 -9.27 4.98
C LEU A 84 6.19 -10.51 5.73
N ASP A 85 7.09 -11.20 6.39
CA ASP A 85 6.81 -12.30 7.31
C ASP A 85 7.82 -12.30 8.48
N LYS A 86 7.75 -13.31 9.34
CA LYS A 86 8.60 -13.42 10.53
C LYS A 86 9.98 -14.04 10.25
N ASN A 87 10.12 -14.75 9.14
CA ASN A 87 11.27 -15.56 8.85
C ASN A 87 12.03 -15.03 7.63
N PRO A 88 13.18 -14.37 7.83
CA PRO A 88 14.04 -14.01 6.72
C PRO A 88 14.51 -15.25 5.95
N PRO A 89 14.63 -15.20 4.62
CA PRO A 89 15.17 -16.31 3.84
C PRO A 89 16.61 -16.59 4.23
N GLU A 90 16.98 -17.88 4.32
CA GLU A 90 18.37 -18.26 4.64
C GLU A 90 19.30 -17.90 3.50
N ASN A 91 18.93 -18.26 2.28
CA ASN A 91 19.70 -17.97 1.08
C ASN A 91 19.18 -16.66 0.46
N ALA A 92 19.76 -15.54 0.82
CA ALA A 92 19.30 -14.22 0.41
C ALA A 92 20.37 -13.44 -0.36
N THR A 93 19.90 -12.55 -1.24
CA THR A 93 20.69 -11.44 -1.74
C THR A 93 20.11 -10.15 -1.17
N ASP A 94 20.94 -9.40 -0.44
CA ASP A 94 20.51 -8.12 0.15
C ASP A 94 20.29 -7.04 -0.94
N TRP A 95 19.72 -5.90 -0.55
CA TRP A 95 19.46 -4.79 -1.47
C TRP A 95 20.73 -4.15 -2.08
N LYS A 96 21.91 -4.47 -1.56
CA LYS A 96 23.22 -4.03 -2.09
C LYS A 96 23.82 -5.05 -3.05
N GLY A 97 23.19 -6.22 -3.23
CA GLY A 97 23.67 -7.29 -4.09
C GLY A 97 24.57 -8.32 -3.40
N ASN A 98 24.75 -8.26 -2.07
CA ASN A 98 25.55 -9.23 -1.34
C ASN A 98 24.74 -10.51 -1.06
N LYS A 99 25.34 -11.67 -1.33
CA LYS A 99 24.78 -12.97 -0.92
C LYS A 99 25.04 -13.20 0.56
N VAL A 100 24.00 -13.45 1.32
CA VAL A 100 24.06 -13.58 2.77
C VAL A 100 23.14 -14.70 3.27
N ASN A 101 23.45 -15.25 4.47
CA ASN A 101 22.44 -15.96 5.24
C ASN A 101 21.53 -14.92 5.91
N GLY A 102 20.30 -14.80 5.42
CA GLY A 102 19.42 -13.72 5.85
C GLY A 102 19.01 -13.81 7.32
N LYS A 103 18.90 -15.01 7.89
CA LYS A 103 18.61 -15.19 9.33
C LYS A 103 19.73 -14.64 10.20
N GLU A 104 20.98 -15.05 9.92
CA GLU A 104 22.15 -14.58 10.65
C GLU A 104 22.38 -13.09 10.45
N TYR A 105 22.23 -12.62 9.22
CA TYR A 105 22.41 -11.22 8.84
C TYR A 105 21.45 -10.30 9.58
N THR A 106 20.16 -10.67 9.66
CA THR A 106 19.15 -9.90 10.40
C THR A 106 19.29 -10.04 11.92
N ALA A 107 19.70 -11.21 12.43
CA ALA A 107 20.00 -11.39 13.84
C ALA A 107 21.16 -10.50 14.32
N ALA A 108 22.12 -10.21 13.43
CA ALA A 108 23.20 -9.26 13.69
C ALA A 108 22.76 -7.78 13.58
N GLY A 109 21.46 -7.50 13.41
CA GLY A 109 20.90 -6.14 13.35
C GLY A 109 20.94 -5.48 11.97
N ASN A 110 21.39 -6.20 10.93
CA ASN A 110 21.40 -5.68 9.57
C ASN A 110 20.02 -5.74 8.90
N LYS A 111 19.85 -5.01 7.81
CA LYS A 111 18.63 -5.00 6.99
C LYS A 111 18.89 -5.64 5.64
N LEU A 112 18.05 -6.61 5.27
CA LEU A 112 18.09 -7.26 3.96
C LEU A 112 17.56 -6.33 2.86
N ALA A 113 16.45 -5.65 3.11
CA ALA A 113 15.92 -4.63 2.23
C ALA A 113 16.29 -3.23 2.72
N HIS A 114 16.36 -2.27 1.79
CA HIS A 114 16.53 -0.87 2.17
C HIS A 114 15.28 -0.37 2.94
N PRO A 115 15.42 0.46 3.99
CA PRO A 115 14.27 0.98 4.74
C PRO A 115 13.26 1.76 3.89
N ASN A 116 13.69 2.27 2.74
CA ASN A 116 12.85 2.95 1.77
C ASN A 116 12.68 2.15 0.47
N SER A 117 12.72 0.82 0.55
CA SER A 117 12.41 -0.04 -0.59
C SER A 117 10.96 0.13 -1.03
N ARG A 118 10.72 -0.01 -2.33
CA ARG A 118 9.44 0.29 -2.96
C ARG A 118 8.99 -0.82 -3.89
N PHE A 119 7.69 -0.80 -4.20
CA PHE A 119 7.12 -1.56 -5.30
C PHE A 119 6.25 -0.67 -6.18
N THR A 120 6.19 -0.99 -7.47
CA THR A 120 5.24 -0.42 -8.43
C THR A 120 4.45 -1.56 -9.03
N ALA A 121 3.15 -1.56 -8.82
CA ALA A 121 2.24 -2.61 -9.26
C ALA A 121 1.11 -2.04 -10.12
N PRO A 122 0.65 -2.74 -11.18
CA PRO A 122 -0.53 -2.34 -11.94
C PRO A 122 -1.78 -2.27 -11.05
N ALA A 123 -2.59 -1.24 -11.22
CA ALA A 123 -3.83 -1.05 -10.44
C ALA A 123 -4.80 -2.23 -10.59
N GLN A 124 -4.83 -2.84 -11.77
CA GLN A 124 -5.68 -3.99 -12.10
C GLN A 124 -5.34 -5.27 -11.28
N ASN A 125 -4.18 -5.30 -10.64
CA ASN A 125 -3.84 -6.40 -9.73
C ASN A 125 -4.55 -6.27 -8.36
N CYS A 126 -5.09 -5.10 -8.03
CA CYS A 126 -5.74 -4.86 -6.75
C CYS A 126 -7.08 -5.59 -6.66
N PRO A 127 -7.27 -6.47 -5.64
CA PRO A 127 -8.51 -7.24 -5.49
C PRO A 127 -9.76 -6.40 -5.31
N CYS A 128 -9.63 -5.17 -4.84
CA CYS A 128 -10.73 -4.24 -4.59
C CYS A 128 -10.68 -3.01 -5.50
N ILE A 129 -10.11 -3.14 -6.71
CA ILE A 129 -10.13 -2.05 -7.67
C ILE A 129 -11.57 -1.67 -8.02
N SER A 130 -11.87 -0.37 -8.05
CA SER A 130 -13.19 0.13 -8.39
C SER A 130 -13.51 -0.13 -9.87
N PRO A 131 -14.73 -0.55 -10.23
CA PRO A 131 -15.16 -0.56 -11.62
C PRO A 131 -15.13 0.84 -12.25
N GLU A 132 -15.22 1.91 -11.44
CA GLU A 132 -15.12 3.31 -11.86
C GLU A 132 -13.67 3.82 -11.98
N PHE A 133 -12.67 2.97 -11.82
CA PHE A 133 -11.25 3.35 -11.86
C PHE A 133 -10.87 4.15 -13.12
N ASN A 134 -11.39 3.74 -14.27
CA ASN A 134 -11.12 4.38 -15.57
C ASN A 134 -12.23 5.36 -16.00
N ASN A 135 -13.17 5.71 -15.13
CA ASN A 135 -14.27 6.61 -15.50
C ASN A 135 -13.73 8.04 -15.72
N PRO A 136 -13.81 8.58 -16.95
CA PRO A 136 -13.28 9.92 -17.27
C PRO A 136 -14.07 11.06 -16.59
N GLN A 137 -15.27 10.77 -16.10
CA GLN A 137 -16.04 11.74 -15.31
C GLN A 137 -15.60 11.77 -13.85
N GLY A 138 -14.84 10.76 -13.42
CA GLY A 138 -14.42 10.59 -12.05
C GLY A 138 -15.52 10.02 -11.15
N VAL A 139 -15.21 9.96 -9.86
CA VAL A 139 -16.13 9.52 -8.80
C VAL A 139 -16.52 10.71 -7.93
N PRO A 140 -17.79 10.82 -7.49
CA PRO A 140 -18.21 11.90 -6.61
C PRO A 140 -17.58 11.76 -5.23
N ILE A 141 -17.12 12.88 -4.66
CA ILE A 141 -16.58 12.95 -3.31
C ILE A 141 -17.72 13.32 -2.36
N SER A 142 -17.96 12.48 -1.37
CA SER A 142 -18.94 12.74 -0.30
C SER A 142 -18.31 13.16 1.01
N ALA A 143 -17.04 12.80 1.24
CA ALA A 143 -16.31 13.18 2.44
C ALA A 143 -14.80 13.28 2.15
N ILE A 144 -14.13 14.16 2.86
CA ILE A 144 -12.67 14.28 2.90
C ILE A 144 -12.25 14.07 4.35
N ILE A 145 -11.40 13.07 4.58
CA ILE A 145 -10.83 12.80 5.91
C ILE A 145 -9.42 13.37 5.92
N PHE A 146 -9.17 14.29 6.83
CA PHE A 146 -7.85 14.87 7.02
C PHE A 146 -7.27 14.42 8.35
N GLY A 147 -6.02 13.93 8.35
CA GLY A 147 -5.37 13.45 9.54
C GLY A 147 -3.85 13.60 9.49
N GLY A 148 -3.20 13.52 10.64
CA GLY A 148 -1.76 13.58 10.77
C GLY A 148 -1.25 12.75 11.94
N ARG A 149 0.07 12.57 12.01
CA ARG A 149 0.74 11.95 13.15
C ARG A 149 1.34 13.01 14.05
N ARG A 150 1.25 12.79 15.36
CA ARG A 150 1.93 13.60 16.38
C ARG A 150 2.79 12.70 17.26
N ALA A 151 3.93 13.24 17.69
CA ALA A 151 4.82 12.56 18.64
C ALA A 151 4.27 12.57 20.07
N ALA A 152 3.33 13.50 20.40
CA ALA A 152 2.73 13.61 21.73
C ALA A 152 1.23 13.27 21.68
N THR A 153 0.71 12.76 22.80
CA THR A 153 -0.70 12.44 23.02
C THR A 153 -1.55 13.71 23.12
N THR A 154 -1.77 14.36 22.00
CA THR A 154 -2.73 15.49 21.90
C THR A 154 -3.87 15.03 20.98
N PRO A 155 -5.13 15.38 21.23
CA PRO A 155 -6.23 15.08 20.32
C PRO A 155 -5.88 15.52 18.91
N LEU A 156 -6.01 14.61 17.93
CA LEU A 156 -5.74 14.90 16.52
C LEU A 156 -6.88 15.67 15.87
N VAL A 157 -8.06 15.59 16.46
CA VAL A 157 -9.27 16.29 16.03
C VAL A 157 -9.75 17.16 17.16
N SER A 158 -9.90 18.45 16.89
CA SER A 158 -10.55 19.40 17.81
C SER A 158 -11.84 19.87 17.15
N PRO A 159 -12.99 19.79 17.83
CA PRO A 159 -14.21 20.39 17.29
C PRO A 159 -14.02 21.90 17.19
N SER A 160 -14.37 22.46 16.05
CA SER A 160 -14.44 23.90 15.84
C SER A 160 -15.92 24.28 15.81
N PHE A 161 -16.33 25.17 16.70
CA PHE A 161 -17.63 25.80 16.64
C PHE A 161 -17.46 27.12 15.88
N ILE A 162 -18.12 27.21 14.73
CA ILE A 162 -18.22 28.44 13.93
C ILE A 162 -19.52 29.13 14.29
#